data_e7d06332e621bd603f09c00224d1d8cb
#
_entry.id   e7d06332e621bd603f09c00224d1d8cb
#
_cell.length_a   1.000
_cell.length_b   1.000
_cell.length_c   1.000
_cell.angle_alpha   90.00
_cell.angle_beta   90.00
_cell.angle_gamma   90.00
#
_symmetry.space_group_name_H-M   'P 1'
#
loop_
_entity.id
_entity.type
_entity.pdbx_description
1 polymer ?
#
loop_
_entity_poly.entity_id
_entity_poly.type
_entity_poly.pdbx_seq_one_letter_code
_entity_poly.pdbx_strand_id
1 'polypeptide(L)'
;MKKRIALLGSTGSIGVQTLEVVSCFPEHFEVEVLTAHSNTELLIQQAKQFQPNCVVIADETQYRRVKEALWSEDIKVYAGANALCDVVEMSTVDVVVAAIVGVAGLAPVYRAICAGKPIALANKETLVVAGELMTKAAAEKNVPLLPVDSEHSAIFQSLVGEQFNAIEKLIITASGGPFRGKKYNDLLSVTPEDALKHPNWNMGR
;
A
#
# COMPACT_ATOMS: atom_id res chain seq x y z
N MET A 1 11.16 -7.05 -19.68
CA MET A 1 11.41 -7.61 -18.32
C MET A 1 10.20 -7.34 -17.47
N LYS A 2 9.79 -8.30 -16.64
CA LYS A 2 8.74 -8.11 -15.64
C LYS A 2 9.23 -7.16 -14.55
N LYS A 3 8.32 -6.35 -14.00
CA LYS A 3 8.62 -5.54 -12.81
C LYS A 3 8.38 -6.36 -11.54
N ARG A 4 9.38 -6.42 -10.69
CA ARG A 4 9.35 -7.15 -9.42
C ARG A 4 8.83 -6.23 -8.32
N ILE A 5 7.73 -6.64 -7.71
CA ILE A 5 6.95 -5.83 -6.76
C ILE A 5 7.26 -6.26 -5.32
N ALA A 6 7.61 -5.29 -4.48
CA ALA A 6 7.48 -5.43 -3.03
C ALA A 6 6.14 -4.86 -2.58
N LEU A 7 5.24 -5.71 -2.11
CA LEU A 7 3.90 -5.33 -1.67
C LEU A 7 3.84 -5.22 -0.15
N LEU A 8 3.80 -4.01 0.34
CA LEU A 8 3.66 -3.71 1.76
C LEU A 8 2.17 -3.71 2.14
N GLY A 9 1.75 -4.67 2.97
CA GLY A 9 0.36 -4.82 3.40
C GLY A 9 -0.51 -5.63 2.43
N SER A 10 -0.01 -6.78 1.97
CA SER A 10 -0.67 -7.65 0.97
C SER A 10 -2.04 -8.17 1.39
N THR A 11 -2.30 -8.29 2.68
CA THR A 11 -3.54 -8.84 3.24
C THR A 11 -4.63 -7.78 3.46
N GLY A 12 -4.32 -6.50 3.25
CA GLY A 12 -5.30 -5.42 3.26
C GLY A 12 -6.09 -5.32 1.95
N SER A 13 -7.12 -4.48 1.92
CA SER A 13 -8.00 -4.30 0.75
C SER A 13 -7.22 -3.95 -0.51
N ILE A 14 -6.35 -2.93 -0.44
CA ILE A 14 -5.52 -2.52 -1.60
C ILE A 14 -4.48 -3.59 -1.95
N GLY A 15 -3.94 -4.28 -0.94
CA GLY A 15 -2.98 -5.37 -1.17
C GLY A 15 -3.61 -6.52 -1.97
N VAL A 16 -4.82 -6.94 -1.61
CA VAL A 16 -5.56 -7.97 -2.34
C VAL A 16 -5.84 -7.54 -3.78
N GLN A 17 -6.35 -6.32 -3.98
CA GLN A 17 -6.59 -5.76 -5.32
C GLN A 17 -5.30 -5.66 -6.14
N THR A 18 -4.17 -5.31 -5.51
CA THR A 18 -2.87 -5.30 -6.19
C THR A 18 -2.51 -6.69 -6.72
N LEU A 19 -2.73 -7.74 -5.91
CA LEU A 19 -2.47 -9.12 -6.32
C LEU A 19 -3.43 -9.60 -7.42
N GLU A 20 -4.67 -9.13 -7.45
CA GLU A 20 -5.60 -9.36 -8.56
C GLU A 20 -5.05 -8.76 -9.86
N VAL A 21 -4.55 -7.51 -9.82
CA VAL A 21 -3.92 -6.87 -10.98
C VAL A 21 -2.68 -7.65 -11.44
N VAL A 22 -1.81 -8.08 -10.53
CA VAL A 22 -0.64 -8.90 -10.85
C VAL A 22 -1.06 -10.19 -11.53
N SER A 23 -2.13 -10.84 -11.05
CA SER A 23 -2.67 -12.06 -11.66
C SER A 23 -3.23 -11.86 -13.08
N CYS A 24 -3.80 -10.66 -13.35
CA CYS A 24 -4.29 -10.32 -14.68
C CYS A 24 -3.16 -10.00 -15.69
N PHE A 25 -1.98 -9.60 -15.22
CA PHE A 25 -0.87 -9.17 -16.06
C PHE A 25 0.44 -9.87 -15.69
N PRO A 26 0.49 -11.22 -15.73
CA PRO A 26 1.63 -12.00 -15.27
C PRO A 26 2.88 -11.83 -16.14
N GLU A 27 2.73 -11.33 -17.38
CA GLU A 27 3.84 -11.00 -18.27
C GLU A 27 4.53 -9.67 -17.93
N HIS A 28 3.85 -8.80 -17.16
CA HIS A 28 4.35 -7.47 -16.79
C HIS A 28 4.88 -7.43 -15.36
N PHE A 29 4.29 -8.22 -14.45
CA PHE A 29 4.56 -8.16 -13.03
C PHE A 29 4.89 -9.52 -12.43
N GLU A 30 5.71 -9.50 -11.39
CA GLU A 30 5.90 -10.62 -10.47
C GLU A 30 6.05 -10.10 -9.04
N VAL A 31 5.70 -10.94 -8.09
CA VAL A 31 5.77 -10.59 -6.66
C VAL A 31 7.13 -11.02 -6.12
N GLU A 32 7.93 -10.07 -5.68
CA GLU A 32 9.22 -10.31 -5.04
C GLU A 32 9.09 -10.42 -3.51
N VAL A 33 8.23 -9.57 -2.92
CA VAL A 33 8.04 -9.50 -1.48
C VAL A 33 6.55 -9.35 -1.17
N LEU A 34 6.06 -10.13 -0.21
CA LEU A 34 4.75 -9.92 0.42
C LEU A 34 4.92 -9.60 1.90
N THR A 35 4.14 -8.66 2.41
CA THR A 35 4.16 -8.34 3.83
C THR A 35 2.76 -8.27 4.43
N ALA A 36 2.63 -8.69 5.70
CA ALA A 36 1.41 -8.52 6.48
C ALA A 36 1.74 -8.13 7.92
N HIS A 37 0.79 -7.57 8.65
CA HIS A 37 0.97 -7.29 10.08
C HIS A 37 0.81 -8.57 10.90
N SER A 38 -0.40 -9.14 10.94
CA SER A 38 -0.74 -10.32 11.78
C SER A 38 -1.60 -11.36 11.07
N ASN A 39 -2.12 -11.06 9.87
CA ASN A 39 -2.95 -12.01 9.11
C ASN A 39 -2.10 -13.07 8.43
N THR A 40 -1.68 -14.06 9.23
CA THR A 40 -0.81 -15.14 8.78
C THR A 40 -1.47 -16.08 7.77
N GLU A 41 -2.77 -16.34 7.91
CA GLU A 41 -3.49 -17.29 7.05
C GLU A 41 -3.51 -16.81 5.61
N LEU A 42 -3.94 -15.56 5.41
CA LEU A 42 -3.99 -14.97 4.07
C LEU A 42 -2.58 -14.75 3.50
N LEU A 43 -1.60 -14.33 4.32
CA LEU A 43 -0.22 -14.18 3.88
C LEU A 43 0.36 -15.52 3.37
N ILE A 44 0.15 -16.61 4.08
CA ILE A 44 0.60 -17.93 3.68
C ILE A 44 -0.07 -18.38 2.37
N GLN A 45 -1.39 -18.16 2.26
CA GLN A 45 -2.12 -18.46 1.02
C GLN A 45 -1.56 -17.68 -0.17
N GLN A 46 -1.37 -16.38 -0.01
CA GLN A 46 -0.78 -15.49 -1.03
C GLN A 46 0.64 -15.91 -1.37
N ALA A 47 1.46 -16.25 -0.37
CA ALA A 47 2.83 -16.70 -0.60
C ALA A 47 2.88 -17.98 -1.45
N LYS A 48 2.03 -18.96 -1.15
CA LYS A 48 1.94 -20.21 -1.94
C LYS A 48 1.43 -19.97 -3.37
N GLN A 49 0.54 -19.00 -3.55
CA GLN A 49 0.00 -18.67 -4.88
C GLN A 49 0.99 -17.89 -5.76
N PHE A 50 1.66 -16.89 -5.19
CA PHE A 50 2.49 -15.96 -5.94
C PHE A 50 3.99 -16.27 -5.89
N GLN A 51 4.41 -17.21 -5.06
CA GLN A 51 5.81 -17.68 -4.93
C GLN A 51 6.84 -16.53 -4.84
N PRO A 52 6.69 -15.59 -3.89
CA PRO A 52 7.64 -14.50 -3.74
C PRO A 52 9.01 -15.02 -3.26
N ASN A 53 10.08 -14.25 -3.47
CA ASN A 53 11.40 -14.55 -2.89
C ASN A 53 11.34 -14.53 -1.35
N CYS A 54 10.57 -13.59 -0.78
CA CYS A 54 10.40 -13.57 0.67
C CYS A 54 9.05 -13.01 1.13
N VAL A 55 8.71 -13.32 2.38
CA VAL A 55 7.59 -12.73 3.10
C VAL A 55 8.04 -12.12 4.42
N VAL A 56 7.35 -11.05 4.84
CA VAL A 56 7.57 -10.42 6.15
C VAL A 56 6.26 -10.40 6.95
N ILE A 57 6.29 -10.92 8.16
CA ILE A 57 5.22 -10.76 9.15
C ILE A 57 5.65 -9.74 10.21
N ALA A 58 4.94 -8.60 10.32
CA ALA A 58 5.35 -7.53 11.24
C ALA A 58 5.19 -7.92 12.71
N ASP A 59 4.16 -8.71 13.04
CA ASP A 59 3.99 -9.32 14.36
C ASP A 59 4.96 -10.49 14.52
N GLU A 60 6.05 -10.25 15.24
CA GLU A 60 7.12 -11.23 15.48
C GLU A 60 6.61 -12.51 16.18
N THR A 61 5.53 -12.43 16.94
CA THR A 61 4.93 -13.61 17.62
C THR A 61 4.42 -14.63 16.62
N GLN A 62 4.10 -14.22 15.39
CA GLN A 62 3.59 -15.06 14.32
C GLN A 62 4.69 -15.67 13.43
N TYR A 63 5.94 -15.28 13.62
CA TYR A 63 7.07 -15.72 12.79
C TYR A 63 7.13 -17.23 12.63
N ARG A 64 7.07 -17.95 13.75
CA ARG A 64 7.19 -19.41 13.75
C ARG A 64 6.09 -20.07 12.93
N ARG A 65 4.85 -19.61 13.08
CA ARG A 65 3.70 -20.13 12.33
C ARG A 65 3.88 -19.97 10.82
N VAL A 66 4.30 -18.80 10.38
CA VAL A 66 4.52 -18.52 8.95
C VAL A 66 5.69 -19.34 8.42
N LYS A 67 6.79 -19.42 9.16
CA LYS A 67 7.97 -20.18 8.78
C LYS A 67 7.70 -21.69 8.65
N GLU A 68 6.97 -22.27 9.60
CA GLU A 68 6.60 -23.70 9.57
C GLU A 68 5.66 -23.98 8.38
N ALA A 69 4.69 -23.10 8.10
CA ALA A 69 3.73 -23.27 7.02
C ALA A 69 4.34 -23.14 5.61
N LEU A 70 5.46 -22.41 5.49
CA LEU A 70 6.19 -22.20 4.23
C LEU A 70 7.51 -23.00 4.18
N TRP A 71 7.73 -23.94 5.09
CA TRP A 71 8.97 -24.71 5.17
C TRP A 71 9.32 -25.47 3.89
N SER A 72 8.31 -25.98 3.20
CA SER A 72 8.49 -26.74 1.94
C SER A 72 8.59 -25.85 0.69
N GLU A 73 8.36 -24.58 0.85
CA GLU A 73 8.45 -23.58 -0.24
C GLU A 73 9.85 -22.95 -0.26
N ASP A 74 10.34 -22.57 -1.43
CA ASP A 74 11.60 -21.81 -1.56
C ASP A 74 11.38 -20.33 -1.26
N ILE A 75 10.77 -20.03 -0.10
CA ILE A 75 10.37 -18.69 0.33
C ILE A 75 11.04 -18.35 1.66
N LYS A 76 11.79 -17.27 1.69
CA LYS A 76 12.41 -16.76 2.92
C LYS A 76 11.37 -16.06 3.79
N VAL A 77 11.39 -16.31 5.08
CA VAL A 77 10.46 -15.72 6.04
C VAL A 77 11.23 -14.81 6.99
N TYR A 78 10.80 -13.56 7.09
CA TYR A 78 11.33 -12.56 8.02
C TYR A 78 10.21 -12.04 8.92
N ALA A 79 10.59 -11.38 10.04
CA ALA A 79 9.62 -10.78 10.95
C ALA A 79 10.10 -9.44 11.51
N GLY A 80 9.11 -8.66 11.97
CA GLY A 80 9.35 -7.39 12.65
C GLY A 80 9.44 -6.17 11.75
N ALA A 81 9.39 -4.99 12.37
CA ALA A 81 9.37 -3.70 11.67
C ALA A 81 10.67 -3.41 10.90
N ASN A 82 11.82 -3.85 11.40
CA ASN A 82 13.09 -3.66 10.71
C ASN A 82 13.15 -4.45 9.40
N ALA A 83 12.63 -5.68 9.42
CA ALA A 83 12.56 -6.51 8.21
C ALA A 83 11.71 -5.84 7.10
N LEU A 84 10.63 -5.11 7.44
CA LEU A 84 9.86 -4.33 6.47
C LEU A 84 10.72 -3.26 5.78
N CYS A 85 11.63 -2.63 6.52
CA CYS A 85 12.55 -1.63 5.98
C CYS A 85 13.65 -2.27 5.11
N ASP A 86 14.15 -3.43 5.50
CA ASP A 86 15.27 -4.08 4.80
C ASP A 86 14.83 -4.66 3.44
N VAL A 87 13.63 -5.27 3.38
CA VAL A 87 13.16 -5.91 2.14
C VAL A 87 12.87 -4.92 1.01
N VAL A 88 12.49 -3.69 1.31
CA VAL A 88 12.22 -2.66 0.29
C VAL A 88 13.50 -2.12 -0.35
N GLU A 89 14.65 -2.30 0.28
CA GLU A 89 15.96 -1.89 -0.24
C GLU A 89 16.60 -2.95 -1.14
N MET A 90 16.05 -4.16 -1.22
CA MET A 90 16.62 -5.25 -2.01
C MET A 90 16.82 -4.83 -3.47
N SER A 91 17.98 -5.17 -4.04
CA SER A 91 18.32 -4.86 -5.45
C SER A 91 17.37 -5.57 -6.42
N THR A 92 16.73 -6.63 -5.99
CA THR A 92 15.73 -7.40 -6.75
C THR A 92 14.37 -6.72 -6.83
N VAL A 93 14.08 -5.71 -6.02
CA VAL A 93 12.82 -4.95 -6.04
C VAL A 93 12.89 -3.83 -7.06
N ASP A 94 11.94 -3.76 -7.98
CA ASP A 94 11.84 -2.71 -9.00
C ASP A 94 10.82 -1.61 -8.63
N VAL A 95 9.78 -1.96 -7.86
CA VAL A 95 8.76 -1.01 -7.38
C VAL A 95 8.19 -1.45 -6.03
N VAL A 96 7.90 -0.49 -5.16
CA VAL A 96 7.26 -0.73 -3.87
C VAL A 96 5.81 -0.26 -3.91
N VAL A 97 4.88 -1.16 -3.64
CA VAL A 97 3.46 -0.82 -3.44
C VAL A 97 3.21 -0.65 -1.96
N ALA A 98 2.94 0.57 -1.53
CA ALA A 98 2.76 0.94 -0.12
C ALA A 98 1.27 0.92 0.24
N ALA A 99 0.77 -0.23 0.71
CA ALA A 99 -0.62 -0.47 1.11
C ALA A 99 -0.79 -0.75 2.63
N ILE A 100 0.24 -0.45 3.44
CA ILE A 100 0.14 -0.49 4.90
C ILE A 100 -0.68 0.71 5.38
N VAL A 101 -1.63 0.48 6.26
CA VAL A 101 -2.47 1.53 6.85
C VAL A 101 -1.72 2.27 7.96
N GLY A 102 -1.94 3.58 8.07
CA GLY A 102 -1.42 4.40 9.16
C GLY A 102 0.08 4.68 9.10
N VAL A 103 0.64 5.10 10.23
CA VAL A 103 2.03 5.57 10.33
C VAL A 103 3.07 4.45 10.20
N ALA A 104 2.66 3.19 10.34
CA ALA A 104 3.57 2.04 10.21
C ALA A 104 4.23 1.91 8.82
N GLY A 105 3.60 2.48 7.79
CA GLY A 105 4.17 2.55 6.44
C GLY A 105 5.25 3.62 6.26
N LEU A 106 5.39 4.57 7.18
CA LEU A 106 6.29 5.71 7.03
C LEU A 106 7.75 5.30 6.84
N ALA A 107 8.29 4.52 7.78
CA ALA A 107 9.70 4.12 7.77
C ALA A 107 10.07 3.27 6.53
N PRO A 108 9.35 2.19 6.20
CA PRO A 108 9.70 1.40 5.02
C PRO A 108 9.53 2.18 3.70
N VAL A 109 8.54 3.08 3.57
CA VAL A 109 8.40 3.92 2.38
C VAL A 109 9.56 4.91 2.26
N TYR A 110 9.97 5.55 3.35
CA TYR A 110 11.13 6.44 3.35
C TYR A 110 12.42 5.71 2.95
N ARG A 111 12.64 4.51 3.52
CA ARG A 111 13.80 3.66 3.18
C ARG A 111 13.78 3.27 1.68
N ALA A 112 12.62 2.90 1.15
CA ALA A 112 12.47 2.59 -0.28
C ALA A 112 12.81 3.80 -1.17
N ILE A 113 12.35 5.01 -0.83
CA ILE A 113 12.71 6.25 -1.53
C ILE A 113 14.22 6.46 -1.49
N CYS A 114 14.85 6.35 -0.31
CA CYS A 114 16.30 6.50 -0.15
C CYS A 114 17.10 5.48 -0.98
N ALA A 115 16.56 4.27 -1.15
CA ALA A 115 17.10 3.21 -2.00
C ALA A 115 16.80 3.40 -3.51
N GLY A 116 16.16 4.50 -3.89
CA GLY A 116 15.86 4.80 -5.30
C GLY A 116 14.72 3.99 -5.89
N LYS A 117 13.82 3.44 -5.06
CA LYS A 117 12.70 2.62 -5.53
C LYS A 117 11.47 3.47 -5.84
N PRO A 118 10.88 3.37 -7.05
CA PRO A 118 9.57 3.92 -7.36
C PRO A 118 8.51 3.45 -6.36
N ILE A 119 7.64 4.36 -5.93
CA ILE A 119 6.60 4.07 -4.94
C ILE A 119 5.22 4.20 -5.57
N ALA A 120 4.43 3.13 -5.56
CA ALA A 120 2.99 3.17 -5.78
C ALA A 120 2.32 3.36 -4.41
N LEU A 121 1.89 4.60 -4.12
CA LEU A 121 1.52 5.04 -2.78
C LEU A 121 0.00 5.02 -2.58
N ALA A 122 -0.49 4.04 -1.82
CA ALA A 122 -1.86 4.01 -1.31
C ALA A 122 -1.95 4.55 0.14
N ASN A 123 -0.85 4.50 0.89
CA ASN A 123 -0.74 5.00 2.27
C ASN A 123 -0.60 6.53 2.26
N LYS A 124 -1.74 7.25 2.26
CA LYS A 124 -1.77 8.72 2.30
C LYS A 124 -1.31 9.31 3.64
N GLU A 125 -1.44 8.54 4.73
CA GLU A 125 -1.02 8.94 6.06
C GLU A 125 0.47 9.28 6.10
N THR A 126 1.28 8.61 5.30
CA THR A 126 2.70 8.90 5.11
C THR A 126 2.94 10.35 4.67
N LEU A 127 2.14 10.86 3.72
CA LEU A 127 2.24 12.25 3.27
C LEU A 127 1.60 13.23 4.25
N VAL A 128 0.56 12.82 4.99
CA VAL A 128 -0.04 13.67 6.04
C VAL A 128 0.95 13.93 7.17
N VAL A 129 1.67 12.89 7.59
CA VAL A 129 2.60 12.95 8.73
C VAL A 129 3.94 13.57 8.34
N ALA A 130 4.48 13.24 7.17
CA ALA A 130 5.84 13.58 6.77
C ALA A 130 5.96 13.95 5.28
N GLY A 131 4.94 14.60 4.70
CA GLY A 131 4.87 14.89 3.27
C GLY A 131 6.07 15.70 2.76
N GLU A 132 6.48 16.72 3.49
CA GLU A 132 7.66 17.54 3.12
C GLU A 132 8.94 16.70 3.06
N LEU A 133 9.16 15.84 4.06
CA LEU A 133 10.32 14.93 4.11
C LEU A 133 10.28 13.95 2.93
N MET A 134 9.11 13.33 2.69
CA MET A 134 8.94 12.32 1.65
C MET A 134 9.11 12.88 0.25
N THR A 135 8.47 14.03 -0.04
CA THR A 135 8.55 14.65 -1.36
C THR A 135 9.94 15.21 -1.64
N LYS A 136 10.61 15.77 -0.63
CA LYS A 136 12.00 16.22 -0.74
C LYS A 136 12.94 15.04 -1.03
N ALA A 137 12.84 13.96 -0.25
CA ALA A 137 13.67 12.77 -0.48
C ALA A 137 13.42 12.14 -1.86
N ALA A 138 12.16 12.08 -2.30
CA ALA A 138 11.80 11.56 -3.61
C ALA A 138 12.38 12.44 -4.74
N ALA A 139 12.32 13.77 -4.61
CA ALA A 139 12.93 14.69 -5.56
C ALA A 139 14.46 14.55 -5.62
N GLU A 140 15.14 14.50 -4.46
CA GLU A 140 16.59 14.32 -4.37
C GLU A 140 17.08 13.00 -4.97
N LYS A 141 16.28 11.95 -4.84
CA LYS A 141 16.58 10.60 -5.38
C LYS A 141 16.04 10.37 -6.79
N ASN A 142 15.30 11.36 -7.34
CA ASN A 142 14.59 11.24 -8.62
C ASN A 142 13.67 10.02 -8.67
N VAL A 143 12.94 9.77 -7.57
CA VAL A 143 12.01 8.65 -7.39
C VAL A 143 10.59 9.12 -7.63
N PRO A 144 9.81 8.49 -8.54
CA PRO A 144 8.42 8.81 -8.72
C PRO A 144 7.56 8.30 -7.55
N LEU A 145 6.69 9.18 -7.04
CA LEU A 145 5.60 8.82 -6.12
C LEU A 145 4.31 8.73 -6.94
N LEU A 146 3.88 7.51 -7.25
CA LEU A 146 2.70 7.24 -8.06
C LEU A 146 1.48 7.07 -7.15
N PRO A 147 0.44 7.91 -7.27
CA PRO A 147 -0.72 7.81 -6.40
C PRO A 147 -1.59 6.60 -6.77
N VAL A 148 -1.94 5.80 -5.75
CA VAL A 148 -2.91 4.68 -5.85
C VAL A 148 -4.24 5.06 -5.21
N ASP A 149 -4.22 5.92 -4.19
CA ASP A 149 -5.43 6.48 -3.56
C ASP A 149 -6.32 7.12 -4.63
N SER A 150 -7.63 6.87 -4.58
CA SER A 150 -8.57 7.14 -5.67
C SER A 150 -8.61 8.61 -6.09
N GLU A 151 -8.69 9.53 -5.13
CA GLU A 151 -8.79 10.96 -5.40
C GLU A 151 -7.49 11.51 -5.98
N HIS A 152 -6.35 11.11 -5.40
CA HIS A 152 -5.04 11.52 -5.89
C HIS A 152 -4.74 10.91 -7.27
N SER A 153 -5.10 9.65 -7.49
CA SER A 153 -4.91 8.97 -8.76
C SER A 153 -5.77 9.60 -9.86
N ALA A 154 -7.02 9.98 -9.56
CA ALA A 154 -7.90 10.65 -10.51
C ALA A 154 -7.32 12.00 -10.97
N ILE A 155 -6.80 12.81 -10.05
CA ILE A 155 -6.12 14.07 -10.37
C ILE A 155 -4.87 13.81 -11.21
N PHE A 156 -4.03 12.85 -10.77
CA PHE A 156 -2.80 12.49 -11.49
C PHE A 156 -3.10 12.07 -12.93
N GLN A 157 -4.05 11.19 -13.15
CA GLN A 157 -4.43 10.72 -14.48
C GLN A 157 -5.03 11.84 -15.34
N SER A 158 -5.80 12.75 -14.76
CA SER A 158 -6.37 13.89 -15.47
C SER A 158 -5.32 14.91 -15.93
N LEU A 159 -4.14 14.91 -15.29
CA LEU A 159 -3.02 15.81 -15.63
C LEU A 159 -2.01 15.16 -16.59
N VAL A 160 -2.17 13.90 -16.93
CA VAL A 160 -1.27 13.22 -17.87
C VAL A 160 -1.39 13.88 -19.26
N GLY A 161 -0.27 14.38 -19.77
CA GLY A 161 -0.22 15.07 -21.06
C GLY A 161 -0.56 16.57 -21.01
N GLU A 162 -1.05 17.10 -19.87
CA GLU A 162 -1.50 18.49 -19.73
C GLU A 162 -0.42 19.45 -19.22
N GLN A 163 0.83 19.05 -19.22
CA GLN A 163 1.95 19.80 -18.65
C GLN A 163 2.21 21.19 -19.26
N PHE A 164 1.66 21.45 -20.45
CA PHE A 164 1.79 22.75 -21.14
C PHE A 164 0.53 23.63 -21.02
N ASN A 165 -0.56 23.08 -20.48
CA ASN A 165 -1.81 23.81 -20.32
C ASN A 165 -1.92 24.41 -18.92
N ALA A 166 -2.42 25.66 -18.86
CA ALA A 166 -2.68 26.30 -17.56
C ALA A 166 -3.85 25.59 -16.85
N ILE A 167 -3.64 25.21 -15.60
CA ILE A 167 -4.68 24.64 -14.78
C ILE A 167 -5.57 25.75 -14.25
N GLU A 168 -6.85 25.78 -14.65
CA GLU A 168 -7.82 26.77 -14.15
C GLU A 168 -8.24 26.43 -12.71
N LYS A 169 -8.56 25.15 -12.43
CA LYS A 169 -8.95 24.69 -11.11
C LYS A 169 -8.76 23.18 -10.95
N LEU A 170 -8.56 22.74 -9.71
CA LEU A 170 -8.62 21.32 -9.32
C LEU A 170 -9.94 21.05 -8.59
N ILE A 171 -10.66 20.00 -9.00
CA ILE A 171 -11.90 19.57 -8.38
C ILE A 171 -11.63 18.23 -7.70
N ILE A 172 -11.62 18.25 -6.36
CA ILE A 172 -11.46 17.03 -5.55
C ILE A 172 -12.83 16.47 -5.23
N THR A 173 -13.09 15.24 -5.67
CA THR A 173 -14.32 14.52 -5.36
C THR A 173 -14.21 13.77 -4.05
N ALA A 174 -15.35 13.46 -3.42
CA ALA A 174 -15.42 12.62 -2.23
C ALA A 174 -16.72 11.83 -2.24
N SER A 175 -16.73 10.63 -1.65
CA SER A 175 -17.93 9.79 -1.52
C SER A 175 -19.01 10.44 -0.64
N GLY A 176 -18.58 11.27 0.33
CA GLY A 176 -19.45 11.91 1.32
C GLY A 176 -19.77 11.02 2.53
N GLY A 177 -19.35 9.76 2.52
CA GLY A 177 -19.51 8.84 3.64
C GLY A 177 -20.95 8.51 4.00
N PRO A 178 -21.19 7.85 5.17
CA PRO A 178 -22.53 7.40 5.60
C PRO A 178 -23.46 8.54 6.00
N PHE A 179 -22.91 9.74 6.21
CA PHE A 179 -23.69 10.91 6.65
C PHE A 179 -23.97 11.91 5.53
N ARG A 180 -23.68 11.56 4.28
CA ARG A 180 -23.96 12.42 3.12
C ARG A 180 -25.43 12.83 3.09
N GLY A 181 -25.68 14.15 3.01
CA GLY A 181 -27.01 14.73 2.95
C GLY A 181 -27.73 14.87 4.31
N LYS A 182 -27.14 14.40 5.42
CA LYS A 182 -27.67 14.62 6.77
C LYS A 182 -27.45 16.06 7.22
N LYS A 183 -28.40 16.61 7.97
CA LYS A 183 -28.30 17.92 8.60
C LYS A 183 -27.63 17.81 9.98
N TYR A 184 -27.16 18.94 10.53
CA TYR A 184 -26.52 18.99 11.83
C TYR A 184 -27.32 18.27 12.93
N ASN A 185 -28.65 18.50 13.00
CA ASN A 185 -29.50 17.88 14.01
C ASN A 185 -29.58 16.34 13.88
N ASP A 186 -29.45 15.82 12.66
CA ASP A 186 -29.45 14.37 12.40
C ASP A 186 -28.15 13.71 12.89
N LEU A 187 -27.08 14.52 13.06
CA LEU A 187 -25.77 14.04 13.50
C LEU A 187 -25.62 13.99 15.02
N LEU A 188 -26.53 14.61 15.78
CA LEU A 188 -26.44 14.66 17.26
C LEU A 188 -26.61 13.29 17.93
N SER A 189 -27.26 12.33 17.23
CA SER A 189 -27.56 11.00 17.75
C SER A 189 -26.80 9.87 17.06
N VAL A 190 -25.82 10.18 16.17
CA VAL A 190 -25.07 9.15 15.47
C VAL A 190 -24.09 8.45 16.41
N THR A 191 -23.90 7.16 16.16
CA THR A 191 -23.00 6.31 16.92
C THR A 191 -21.72 6.00 16.11
N PRO A 192 -20.65 5.51 16.75
CA PRO A 192 -19.49 5.01 16.03
C PRO A 192 -19.83 3.91 15.00
N GLU A 193 -20.77 3.04 15.33
CA GLU A 193 -21.26 1.99 14.46
C GLU A 193 -21.95 2.56 13.20
N ASP A 194 -22.63 3.69 13.31
CA ASP A 194 -23.22 4.37 12.15
C ASP A 194 -22.15 4.99 11.25
N ALA A 195 -21.06 5.46 11.82
CA ALA A 195 -19.92 5.99 11.07
C ALA A 195 -19.20 4.90 10.24
N LEU A 196 -19.23 3.65 10.69
CA LEU A 196 -18.63 2.52 9.98
C LEU A 196 -19.52 1.96 8.85
N LYS A 197 -20.81 2.34 8.76
CA LYS A 197 -21.75 1.91 7.72
C LYS A 197 -21.56 2.74 6.44
N HIS A 198 -20.39 2.61 5.80
CA HIS A 198 -20.15 3.30 4.54
C HIS A 198 -21.00 2.68 3.40
N PRO A 199 -21.71 3.48 2.54
CA PRO A 199 -22.59 2.95 1.51
C PRO A 199 -21.86 2.13 0.43
N ASN A 200 -20.58 2.41 0.18
CA ASN A 200 -19.82 1.81 -0.93
C ASN A 200 -18.60 0.99 -0.49
N TRP A 201 -18.12 1.16 0.74
CA TRP A 201 -16.86 0.58 1.19
C TRP A 201 -17.00 -0.16 2.52
N ASN A 202 -16.34 -1.29 2.65
CA ASN A 202 -16.10 -1.90 3.95
C ASN A 202 -14.92 -1.17 4.62
N MET A 203 -15.24 -0.31 5.58
CA MET A 203 -14.22 0.42 6.33
C MET A 203 -13.51 -0.54 7.30
N GLY A 204 -12.18 -0.53 7.29
CA GLY A 204 -11.39 -1.19 8.31
C GLY A 204 -11.58 -0.55 9.70
N ARG A 205 -11.33 -1.33 10.75
CA ARG A 205 -11.33 -0.83 12.14
C ARG A 205 -10.03 -0.12 12.45
#